data_8c71a4c81fa69afd6ab00a5f232cf354
#
_entry.id   8c71a4c81fa69afd6ab00a5f232cf354
#
_cell.length_a   1.000
_cell.length_b   1.000
_cell.length_c   1.000
_cell.angle_alpha   90.00
_cell.angle_beta   90.00
_cell.angle_gamma   90.00
#
_symmetry.space_group_name_H-M   'P 1'
#
loop_
_entity.id
_entity.type
_entity.pdbx_description
1 polymer ?
#
loop_
_entity_poly.entity_id
_entity_poly.type
_entity_poly.pdbx_seq_one_letter_code
_entity_poly.pdbx_strand_id
1 'polypeptide(L)'
;DLTCGFGIDAYFLSQNFEEITLIEQNTELLDIVKHNWEVLGRKANFINQKLEDFLKNNKEHFDLIYLDPARRDNHNRKVFLLEDLSPNIIEIQEQLSDISTEILIKLSPLIDIQHLVSSLQNIYKIWIIAVKNEVKEVLVYLKKTENQPEIFCINLQSSEPEFHFNLDDEKHCKSEFSIPKKYIYIPNNSVLKSGAFNLVSEKFGLRKLHQNTHIYTSEEKIEHFPGRIFETEEINSKAIKKGEQFNIITKNFPLKPEEIKKKYKIKDGGNQYLIAVKSLSGNHFLVGKLLD
;
A
#
# COMPACT_ATOMS: atom_id res chain seq x y z
N ASP A 1 15.51 -17.32 2.13
CA ASP A 1 15.60 -15.86 2.00
C ASP A 1 16.87 -15.48 1.26
N LEU A 2 16.72 -14.86 0.09
CA LEU A 2 17.83 -14.53 -0.81
C LEU A 2 18.44 -13.14 -0.55
N THR A 3 17.89 -12.39 0.40
CA THR A 3 18.30 -11.03 0.77
C THR A 3 18.16 -10.81 2.27
N CYS A 4 18.74 -11.74 3.06
CA CYS A 4 18.29 -11.91 4.44
C CYS A 4 18.53 -10.69 5.37
N GLY A 5 19.46 -9.78 5.05
CA GLY A 5 19.73 -8.62 5.88
C GLY A 5 19.97 -9.02 7.33
N PHE A 6 19.15 -8.54 8.26
CA PHE A 6 19.18 -8.95 9.68
C PHE A 6 18.43 -10.27 9.97
N GLY A 7 17.86 -10.95 8.97
CA GLY A 7 17.16 -12.22 9.11
C GLY A 7 15.83 -12.15 9.87
N ILE A 8 15.27 -10.97 10.04
CA ILE A 8 14.03 -10.76 10.83
C ILE A 8 12.83 -11.32 10.10
N ASP A 9 12.65 -10.97 8.83
CA ASP A 9 11.53 -11.46 8.03
C ASP A 9 11.58 -12.99 7.90
N ALA A 10 12.77 -13.53 7.60
CA ALA A 10 13.00 -14.95 7.55
C ALA A 10 12.66 -15.67 8.88
N TYR A 11 13.00 -15.05 10.01
CA TYR A 11 12.68 -15.62 11.33
C TYR A 11 11.17 -15.84 11.52
N PHE A 12 10.35 -14.87 11.10
CA PHE A 12 8.90 -14.98 11.23
C PHE A 12 8.28 -15.85 10.12
N LEU A 13 8.72 -15.71 8.87
CA LEU A 13 8.18 -16.45 7.73
C LEU A 13 8.50 -17.96 7.79
N SER A 14 9.64 -18.31 8.35
CA SER A 14 10.15 -19.68 8.34
C SER A 14 9.65 -20.58 9.46
N GLN A 15 8.69 -20.14 10.28
CA GLN A 15 8.24 -20.90 11.46
C GLN A 15 7.70 -22.30 11.14
N ASN A 16 7.15 -22.50 9.95
CA ASN A 16 6.57 -23.76 9.49
C ASN A 16 7.42 -24.51 8.46
N PHE A 17 8.68 -24.07 8.25
CA PHE A 17 9.61 -24.73 7.34
C PHE A 17 10.66 -25.54 8.13
N GLU A 18 11.01 -26.72 7.64
CA GLU A 18 11.99 -27.60 8.27
C GLU A 18 13.42 -27.15 7.95
N GLU A 19 13.66 -26.78 6.70
CA GLU A 19 14.96 -26.31 6.22
C GLU A 19 14.90 -24.86 5.79
N ILE A 20 15.87 -24.08 6.24
CA ILE A 20 15.92 -22.64 6.00
C ILE A 20 17.30 -22.29 5.47
N THR A 21 17.35 -21.59 4.35
CA THR A 21 18.58 -21.06 3.78
C THR A 21 18.52 -19.53 3.74
N LEU A 22 19.55 -18.89 4.30
CA LEU A 22 19.68 -17.43 4.37
C LEU A 22 20.92 -16.99 3.59
N ILE A 23 20.73 -16.08 2.63
CA ILE A 23 21.81 -15.57 1.77
C ILE A 23 22.01 -14.09 2.07
N GLU A 24 23.25 -13.72 2.34
CA GLU A 24 23.67 -12.34 2.57
C GLU A 24 25.08 -12.12 2.02
N GLN A 25 25.27 -11.09 1.22
CA GLN A 25 26.57 -10.75 0.63
C GLN A 25 27.53 -10.07 1.63
N ASN A 26 27.01 -9.38 2.61
CA ASN A 26 27.80 -8.71 3.66
C ASN A 26 28.15 -9.71 4.76
N THR A 27 29.44 -10.05 4.86
CA THR A 27 29.94 -11.03 5.82
C THR A 27 29.68 -10.63 7.27
N GLU A 28 29.94 -9.36 7.63
CA GLU A 28 29.75 -8.88 9.00
C GLU A 28 28.26 -8.96 9.41
N LEU A 29 27.36 -8.62 8.50
CA LEU A 29 25.92 -8.71 8.74
C LEU A 29 25.49 -10.16 8.90
N LEU A 30 25.98 -11.08 8.04
CA LEU A 30 25.66 -12.50 8.13
C LEU A 30 26.12 -13.10 9.46
N ASP A 31 27.29 -12.69 9.99
CA ASP A 31 27.77 -13.17 11.28
C ASP A 31 26.89 -12.68 12.45
N ILE A 32 26.37 -11.47 12.37
CA ILE A 32 25.35 -10.96 13.32
C ILE A 32 24.07 -11.82 13.24
N VAL A 33 23.62 -12.13 12.05
CA VAL A 33 22.40 -12.96 11.84
C VAL A 33 22.59 -14.36 12.41
N LYS A 34 23.73 -15.00 12.15
CA LYS A 34 24.07 -16.32 12.72
C LYS A 34 23.98 -16.31 14.24
N HIS A 35 24.65 -15.33 14.86
CA HIS A 35 24.62 -15.17 16.31
C HIS A 35 23.19 -14.97 16.85
N ASN A 36 22.43 -14.06 16.23
CA ASN A 36 21.05 -13.78 16.68
C ASN A 36 20.15 -15.02 16.55
N TRP A 37 20.25 -15.74 15.44
CA TRP A 37 19.47 -16.97 15.23
C TRP A 37 19.82 -18.05 16.21
N GLU A 38 21.11 -18.23 16.56
CA GLU A 38 21.55 -19.14 17.60
C GLU A 38 20.97 -18.77 18.97
N VAL A 39 21.04 -17.48 19.37
CA VAL A 39 20.44 -16.98 20.61
C VAL A 39 18.93 -17.20 20.66
N LEU A 40 18.24 -17.08 19.52
CA LEU A 40 16.81 -17.33 19.39
C LEU A 40 16.46 -18.83 19.28
N GLY A 41 17.45 -19.71 19.35
CA GLY A 41 17.25 -21.17 19.24
C GLY A 41 16.81 -21.65 17.86
N ARG A 42 17.10 -20.90 16.80
CA ARG A 42 16.75 -21.24 15.41
C ARG A 42 17.99 -21.68 14.63
N LYS A 43 17.79 -22.58 13.69
CA LYS A 43 18.84 -23.08 12.81
C LYS A 43 18.54 -22.74 11.36
N ALA A 44 19.57 -22.42 10.59
CA ALA A 44 19.48 -22.20 9.16
C ALA A 44 20.83 -22.54 8.50
N ASN A 45 20.78 -22.74 7.19
CA ASN A 45 21.98 -22.76 6.35
C ASN A 45 22.31 -21.30 5.96
N PHE A 46 23.47 -20.80 6.39
CA PHE A 46 23.91 -19.43 6.16
C PHE A 46 24.95 -19.40 5.04
N ILE A 47 24.64 -18.68 3.96
CA ILE A 47 25.48 -18.59 2.77
C ILE A 47 25.93 -17.14 2.58
N ASN A 48 27.27 -16.92 2.66
CA ASN A 48 27.86 -15.61 2.38
C ASN A 48 28.17 -15.49 0.87
N GLN A 49 27.21 -15.00 0.11
CA GLN A 49 27.34 -14.90 -1.34
C GLN A 49 26.41 -13.80 -1.89
N LYS A 50 26.76 -13.26 -3.06
CA LYS A 50 25.82 -12.45 -3.84
C LYS A 50 24.72 -13.33 -4.41
N LEU A 51 23.52 -12.81 -4.47
CA LEU A 51 22.36 -13.52 -5.00
C LEU A 51 22.59 -14.01 -6.43
N GLU A 52 23.13 -13.15 -7.29
CA GLU A 52 23.34 -13.48 -8.70
C GLU A 52 24.33 -14.65 -8.89
N ASP A 53 25.32 -14.75 -8.00
CA ASP A 53 26.29 -15.85 -8.02
C ASP A 53 25.68 -17.13 -7.42
N PHE A 54 24.82 -16.98 -6.41
CA PHE A 54 24.06 -18.12 -5.88
C PHE A 54 23.15 -18.71 -6.95
N LEU A 55 22.34 -17.89 -7.64
CA LEU A 55 21.43 -18.37 -8.68
C LEU A 55 22.15 -19.12 -9.82
N LYS A 56 23.34 -18.67 -10.22
CA LYS A 56 24.14 -19.33 -11.27
C LYS A 56 24.60 -20.73 -10.88
N ASN A 57 24.88 -20.95 -9.61
CA ASN A 57 25.53 -22.18 -9.12
C ASN A 57 24.55 -23.11 -8.39
N ASN A 58 23.39 -22.60 -8.00
CA ASN A 58 22.41 -23.39 -7.25
C ASN A 58 21.74 -24.44 -8.13
N LYS A 59 21.55 -25.64 -7.54
CA LYS A 59 20.82 -26.76 -8.15
C LYS A 59 19.68 -27.25 -7.27
N GLU A 60 19.52 -26.67 -6.11
CA GLU A 60 18.47 -27.01 -5.17
C GLU A 60 17.16 -26.33 -5.55
N HIS A 61 16.04 -26.97 -5.25
CA HIS A 61 14.71 -26.41 -5.36
C HIS A 61 14.17 -26.09 -3.97
N PHE A 62 13.44 -25.00 -3.90
CA PHE A 62 12.84 -24.51 -2.66
C PHE A 62 11.31 -24.47 -2.77
N ASP A 63 10.62 -24.75 -1.69
CA ASP A 63 9.15 -24.62 -1.62
C ASP A 63 8.73 -23.15 -1.72
N LEU A 64 9.52 -22.26 -1.10
CA LEU A 64 9.28 -20.81 -1.10
C LEU A 64 10.59 -20.05 -1.18
N ILE A 65 10.64 -19.07 -2.05
CA ILE A 65 11.70 -18.04 -2.05
C ILE A 65 11.12 -16.74 -1.50
N TYR A 66 11.87 -16.10 -0.62
CA TYR A 66 11.59 -14.75 -0.14
C TYR A 66 12.68 -13.76 -0.57
N LEU A 67 12.27 -12.53 -0.96
CA LEU A 67 13.16 -11.44 -1.32
C LEU A 67 12.66 -10.10 -0.75
N ASP A 68 13.59 -9.30 -0.23
CA ASP A 68 13.41 -7.88 0.12
C ASP A 68 14.52 -7.07 -0.58
N PRO A 69 14.39 -6.79 -1.89
CA PRO A 69 15.44 -6.16 -2.66
C PRO A 69 15.66 -4.72 -2.21
N ALA A 70 16.93 -4.36 -1.97
CA ALA A 70 17.31 -3.01 -1.61
C ALA A 70 17.30 -2.08 -2.83
N ARG A 71 17.17 -0.79 -2.59
CA ARG A 71 17.33 0.23 -3.65
C ARG A 71 18.80 0.39 -4.01
N ARG A 72 19.10 0.50 -5.30
CA ARG A 72 20.43 0.95 -5.76
C ARG A 72 20.56 2.46 -5.50
N ASP A 73 21.55 2.85 -4.72
CA ASP A 73 21.76 4.24 -4.26
C ASP A 73 22.29 5.20 -5.35
N ASN A 74 22.20 4.86 -6.62
CA ASN A 74 22.94 5.57 -7.66
C ASN A 74 22.31 6.85 -8.22
N HIS A 75 21.06 7.18 -7.84
CA HIS A 75 20.46 8.45 -8.30
C HIS A 75 19.39 8.97 -7.35
N ASN A 76 19.42 10.26 -7.03
CA ASN A 76 18.38 11.02 -6.31
C ASN A 76 17.03 11.10 -7.05
N ARG A 77 16.58 10.03 -7.70
CA ARG A 77 15.29 10.00 -8.38
C ARG A 77 14.16 9.81 -7.39
N LYS A 78 13.09 10.58 -7.55
CA LYS A 78 11.86 10.49 -6.75
C LYS A 78 10.96 9.31 -7.14
N VAL A 79 11.28 8.60 -8.21
CA VAL A 79 10.48 7.48 -8.73
C VAL A 79 11.13 6.18 -8.32
N PHE A 80 10.31 5.25 -7.82
CA PHE A 80 10.71 3.91 -7.42
C PHE A 80 10.30 2.94 -8.54
N LEU A 81 11.29 2.53 -9.34
CA LEU A 81 11.11 1.54 -10.39
C LEU A 81 11.66 0.19 -9.94
N LEU A 82 11.10 -0.90 -10.45
CA LEU A 82 11.59 -2.26 -10.18
C LEU A 82 13.01 -2.45 -10.71
N GLU A 83 13.35 -1.78 -11.81
CA GLU A 83 14.65 -1.76 -12.46
C GLU A 83 15.75 -1.13 -11.60
N ASP A 84 15.37 -0.25 -10.66
CA ASP A 84 16.29 0.42 -9.73
C ASP A 84 16.60 -0.42 -8.48
N LEU A 85 16.03 -1.61 -8.37
CA LEU A 85 16.24 -2.52 -7.24
C LEU A 85 17.53 -3.34 -7.39
N SER A 86 18.07 -3.77 -6.27
CA SER A 86 19.18 -4.70 -6.19
C SER A 86 18.83 -5.84 -5.23
N PRO A 87 18.66 -7.06 -5.73
CA PRO A 87 18.71 -7.47 -7.14
C PRO A 87 17.59 -6.86 -8.00
N ASN A 88 17.82 -6.77 -9.32
CA ASN A 88 16.78 -6.40 -10.28
C ASN A 88 15.86 -7.61 -10.51
N ILE A 89 14.66 -7.54 -9.94
CA ILE A 89 13.72 -8.67 -9.97
C ILE A 89 13.29 -9.02 -11.40
N ILE A 90 13.16 -8.04 -12.28
CA ILE A 90 12.73 -8.27 -13.67
C ILE A 90 13.75 -9.15 -14.40
N GLU A 91 15.05 -8.91 -14.17
CA GLU A 91 16.11 -9.68 -14.81
C GLU A 91 16.26 -11.10 -14.29
N ILE A 92 15.94 -11.33 -13.02
CA ILE A 92 16.18 -12.63 -12.36
C ILE A 92 14.91 -13.48 -12.19
N GLN A 93 13.71 -12.98 -12.55
CA GLN A 93 12.44 -13.67 -12.27
C GLN A 93 12.36 -15.08 -12.93
N GLU A 94 12.95 -15.28 -14.10
CA GLU A 94 13.01 -16.61 -14.75
C GLU A 94 13.89 -17.56 -13.93
N GLN A 95 15.08 -17.12 -13.52
CA GLN A 95 16.00 -17.94 -12.70
C GLN A 95 15.39 -18.29 -11.33
N LEU A 96 14.61 -17.36 -10.73
CA LEU A 96 13.87 -17.66 -9.51
C LEU A 96 12.78 -18.71 -9.74
N SER A 97 12.07 -18.62 -10.86
CA SER A 97 11.01 -19.58 -11.22
C SER A 97 11.56 -20.98 -11.57
N ASP A 98 12.83 -21.07 -11.96
CA ASP A 98 13.51 -22.35 -12.22
C ASP A 98 13.82 -23.12 -10.93
N ILE A 99 13.97 -22.42 -9.81
CA ILE A 99 14.35 -23.03 -8.52
C ILE A 99 13.24 -22.98 -7.46
N SER A 100 12.10 -22.33 -7.73
CA SER A 100 10.92 -22.37 -6.87
C SER A 100 9.65 -22.10 -7.64
N THR A 101 8.57 -22.75 -7.24
CA THR A 101 7.22 -22.49 -7.77
C THR A 101 6.50 -21.36 -7.04
N GLU A 102 7.00 -20.94 -5.89
CA GLU A 102 6.40 -19.93 -5.02
C GLU A 102 7.44 -18.89 -4.60
N ILE A 103 7.19 -17.63 -4.93
CA ILE A 103 8.13 -16.53 -4.65
C ILE A 103 7.35 -15.39 -3.98
N LEU A 104 7.81 -14.97 -2.81
CA LEU A 104 7.27 -13.82 -2.08
C LEU A 104 8.28 -12.68 -2.11
N ILE A 105 7.85 -11.53 -2.60
CA ILE A 105 8.69 -10.33 -2.74
C ILE A 105 8.10 -9.21 -1.90
N LYS A 106 8.90 -8.64 -0.99
CA LYS A 106 8.55 -7.44 -0.23
C LYS A 106 9.09 -6.21 -0.97
N LEU A 107 8.24 -5.23 -1.20
CA LEU A 107 8.57 -4.03 -1.95
C LEU A 107 8.23 -2.77 -1.15
N SER A 108 8.94 -1.70 -1.46
CA SER A 108 8.67 -0.36 -0.92
C SER A 108 7.22 0.09 -1.19
N PRO A 109 6.57 0.79 -0.26
CA PRO A 109 5.25 1.39 -0.48
C PRO A 109 5.21 2.42 -1.62
N LEU A 110 6.35 2.83 -2.13
CA LEU A 110 6.43 3.81 -3.22
C LEU A 110 6.35 3.19 -4.62
N ILE A 111 6.42 1.85 -4.74
CA ILE A 111 6.30 1.17 -6.03
C ILE A 111 4.92 1.43 -6.67
N ASP A 112 4.89 1.65 -7.97
CA ASP A 112 3.62 1.78 -8.71
C ASP A 112 3.02 0.41 -8.97
N ILE A 113 1.74 0.20 -8.59
CA ILE A 113 1.07 -1.11 -8.72
C ILE A 113 0.84 -1.48 -10.19
N GLN A 114 0.54 -0.52 -11.07
CA GLN A 114 0.31 -0.81 -12.48
C GLN A 114 1.63 -1.17 -13.18
N HIS A 115 2.71 -0.44 -12.85
CA HIS A 115 4.05 -0.77 -13.35
C HIS A 115 4.48 -2.17 -12.86
N LEU A 116 4.28 -2.47 -11.57
CA LEU A 116 4.54 -3.79 -10.99
C LEU A 116 3.84 -4.91 -11.77
N VAL A 117 2.55 -4.76 -12.01
CA VAL A 117 1.72 -5.77 -12.71
C VAL A 117 2.13 -5.93 -14.17
N SER A 118 2.56 -4.86 -14.84
CA SER A 118 3.02 -4.93 -16.23
C SER A 118 4.42 -5.51 -16.39
N SER A 119 5.23 -5.53 -15.32
CA SER A 119 6.65 -5.91 -15.36
C SER A 119 6.92 -7.33 -14.86
N LEU A 120 6.10 -7.84 -13.95
CA LEU A 120 6.28 -9.17 -13.37
C LEU A 120 5.29 -10.19 -13.95
N GLN A 121 5.77 -11.41 -14.12
CA GLN A 121 4.97 -12.55 -14.58
C GLN A 121 4.48 -13.39 -13.39
N ASN A 122 3.44 -14.18 -13.63
CA ASN A 122 2.89 -15.14 -12.65
C ASN A 122 2.49 -14.52 -11.31
N ILE A 123 2.08 -13.25 -11.30
CA ILE A 123 1.53 -12.64 -10.09
C ILE A 123 0.24 -13.37 -9.73
N TYR A 124 0.21 -13.93 -8.52
CA TYR A 124 -0.97 -14.58 -7.97
C TYR A 124 -1.71 -13.67 -6.99
N LYS A 125 -0.96 -13.02 -6.08
CA LYS A 125 -1.55 -12.09 -5.09
C LYS A 125 -0.65 -10.89 -4.85
N ILE A 126 -1.28 -9.77 -4.54
CA ILE A 126 -0.62 -8.55 -4.08
C ILE A 126 -1.30 -8.10 -2.78
N TRP A 127 -0.52 -7.92 -1.71
CA TRP A 127 -0.99 -7.29 -0.48
C TRP A 127 -0.42 -5.89 -0.36
N ILE A 128 -1.28 -4.91 -0.20
CA ILE A 128 -0.92 -3.52 0.11
C ILE A 128 -1.20 -3.31 1.58
N ILE A 129 -0.15 -3.26 2.37
CA ILE A 129 -0.24 -3.26 3.83
C ILE A 129 0.00 -1.85 4.36
N ALA A 130 -1.01 -1.31 5.02
CA ALA A 130 -0.91 -0.10 5.82
C ALA A 130 -0.98 -0.42 7.31
N VAL A 131 -0.37 0.41 8.13
CA VAL A 131 -0.49 0.39 9.59
C VAL A 131 -0.95 1.79 10.02
N LYS A 132 -2.09 1.87 10.70
CA LYS A 132 -2.69 3.17 11.08
C LYS A 132 -2.80 4.13 9.90
N ASN A 133 -3.28 3.61 8.77
CA ASN A 133 -3.47 4.34 7.52
C ASN A 133 -2.18 4.87 6.84
N GLU A 134 -1.01 4.36 7.19
CA GLU A 134 0.25 4.63 6.49
C GLU A 134 0.71 3.35 5.79
N VAL A 135 0.77 3.37 4.44
CA VAL A 135 1.24 2.21 3.67
C VAL A 135 2.70 1.95 4.01
N LYS A 136 3.00 0.75 4.48
CA LYS A 136 4.33 0.34 4.92
C LYS A 136 5.06 -0.50 3.88
N GLU A 137 4.34 -1.39 3.22
CA GLU A 137 4.93 -2.30 2.25
C GLU A 137 3.90 -2.81 1.24
N VAL A 138 4.40 -3.35 0.15
CA VAL A 138 3.65 -4.11 -0.84
C VAL A 138 4.29 -5.49 -0.92
N LEU A 139 3.52 -6.54 -0.62
CA LEU A 139 3.96 -7.91 -0.81
C LEU A 139 3.40 -8.44 -2.12
N VAL A 140 4.26 -9.08 -2.91
CA VAL A 140 3.90 -9.69 -4.18
C VAL A 140 4.20 -11.17 -4.13
N TYR A 141 3.19 -11.98 -4.37
CA TYR A 141 3.34 -13.43 -4.40
C TYR A 141 3.20 -13.92 -5.83
N LEU A 142 4.30 -14.48 -6.32
CA LEU A 142 4.36 -15.08 -7.64
C LEU A 142 4.15 -16.58 -7.52
N LYS A 143 3.22 -17.08 -8.32
CA LYS A 143 2.91 -18.50 -8.44
C LYS A 143 2.27 -18.75 -9.79
N LYS A 144 2.75 -19.72 -10.54
CA LYS A 144 2.16 -20.05 -11.83
C LYS A 144 0.70 -20.48 -11.65
N THR A 145 -0.21 -19.74 -12.25
CA THR A 145 -1.67 -19.95 -12.16
C THR A 145 -2.34 -19.42 -13.41
N GLU A 146 -3.54 -19.91 -13.71
CA GLU A 146 -4.42 -19.37 -14.73
C GLU A 146 -5.37 -18.29 -14.17
N ASN A 147 -5.40 -18.13 -12.84
CA ASN A 147 -6.28 -17.16 -12.20
C ASN A 147 -5.76 -15.73 -12.36
N GLN A 148 -6.69 -14.79 -12.39
CA GLN A 148 -6.37 -13.36 -12.34
C GLN A 148 -5.73 -13.01 -10.99
N PRO A 149 -4.75 -12.09 -10.96
CA PRO A 149 -4.16 -11.61 -9.71
C PRO A 149 -5.22 -11.00 -8.79
N GLU A 150 -5.20 -11.39 -7.51
CA GLU A 150 -6.00 -10.76 -6.46
C GLU A 150 -5.19 -9.68 -5.73
N ILE A 151 -5.81 -8.55 -5.46
CA ILE A 151 -5.24 -7.45 -4.67
C ILE A 151 -5.96 -7.35 -3.33
N PHE A 152 -5.20 -7.34 -2.24
CA PHE A 152 -5.66 -7.20 -0.87
C PHE A 152 -5.17 -5.88 -0.29
N CYS A 153 -6.09 -5.04 0.15
CA CYS A 153 -5.82 -3.77 0.81
C CYS A 153 -6.10 -3.92 2.31
N ILE A 154 -5.06 -3.90 3.11
CA ILE A 154 -5.13 -4.16 4.55
C ILE A 154 -4.65 -2.93 5.31
N ASN A 155 -5.43 -2.48 6.31
CA ASN A 155 -5.03 -1.42 7.22
C ASN A 155 -4.95 -1.97 8.65
N LEU A 156 -3.78 -2.42 9.05
CA LEU A 156 -3.54 -2.99 10.38
C LEU A 156 -3.66 -1.93 11.48
N GLN A 157 -4.00 -2.39 12.68
CA GLN A 157 -4.25 -1.53 13.85
C GLN A 157 -5.34 -0.48 13.61
N SER A 158 -6.35 -0.85 12.85
CA SER A 158 -7.59 -0.10 12.64
C SER A 158 -8.79 -1.06 12.72
N SER A 159 -10.00 -0.50 12.88
CA SER A 159 -11.27 -1.26 12.81
C SER A 159 -11.83 -1.31 11.39
N GLU A 160 -11.15 -0.71 10.41
CA GLU A 160 -11.59 -0.67 9.03
C GLU A 160 -11.55 -2.06 8.39
N PRO A 161 -12.55 -2.45 7.60
CA PRO A 161 -12.56 -3.74 6.93
C PRO A 161 -11.48 -3.84 5.86
N GLU A 162 -11.02 -5.04 5.61
CA GLU A 162 -10.18 -5.34 4.45
C GLU A 162 -10.97 -5.14 3.15
N PHE A 163 -10.27 -4.75 2.10
CA PHE A 163 -10.83 -4.62 0.77
C PHE A 163 -10.01 -5.46 -0.21
N HIS A 164 -10.67 -6.37 -0.92
CA HIS A 164 -10.01 -7.20 -1.92
C HIS A 164 -10.82 -7.29 -3.21
N PHE A 165 -10.11 -7.53 -4.31
CA PHE A 165 -10.67 -7.56 -5.65
C PHE A 165 -9.71 -8.24 -6.63
N ASN A 166 -10.22 -8.68 -7.79
CA ASN A 166 -9.37 -9.13 -8.88
C ASN A 166 -8.86 -7.94 -9.69
N LEU A 167 -7.62 -8.01 -10.14
CA LEU A 167 -6.95 -6.90 -10.82
C LEU A 167 -7.77 -6.29 -11.96
N ASP A 168 -8.49 -7.10 -12.71
CA ASP A 168 -9.27 -6.64 -13.87
C ASP A 168 -10.62 -6.01 -13.50
N ASP A 169 -11.10 -6.18 -12.27
CA ASP A 169 -12.40 -5.65 -11.83
C ASP A 169 -12.47 -4.12 -12.03
N GLU A 170 -11.41 -3.38 -11.68
CA GLU A 170 -11.35 -1.92 -11.83
C GLU A 170 -11.52 -1.47 -13.29
N LYS A 171 -11.02 -2.26 -14.26
CA LYS A 171 -11.09 -1.90 -15.70
C LYS A 171 -12.50 -1.86 -16.24
N HIS A 172 -13.40 -2.64 -15.63
CA HIS A 172 -14.79 -2.78 -16.08
C HIS A 172 -15.76 -1.85 -15.34
N CYS A 173 -15.29 -1.23 -14.23
CA CYS A 173 -16.09 -0.36 -13.40
C CYS A 173 -16.08 1.09 -13.88
N LYS A 174 -17.19 1.79 -13.63
CA LYS A 174 -17.34 3.21 -13.94
C LYS A 174 -17.94 3.94 -12.75
N SER A 175 -17.33 5.08 -12.39
CA SER A 175 -17.89 5.93 -11.35
C SER A 175 -18.92 6.89 -11.91
N GLU A 176 -20.06 7.00 -11.25
CA GLU A 176 -20.93 8.16 -11.36
C GLU A 176 -20.38 9.30 -10.51
N PHE A 177 -20.67 10.55 -10.92
CA PHE A 177 -20.22 11.74 -10.21
C PHE A 177 -21.38 12.48 -9.56
N SER A 178 -21.07 13.16 -8.44
CA SER A 178 -22.05 13.97 -7.72
C SER A 178 -21.38 15.15 -7.05
N ILE A 179 -22.17 16.17 -6.70
CA ILE A 179 -21.79 17.13 -5.67
C ILE A 179 -21.76 16.43 -4.30
N PRO A 180 -21.08 17.00 -3.28
CA PRO A 180 -21.13 16.47 -1.93
C PRO A 180 -22.57 16.31 -1.43
N LYS A 181 -22.81 15.18 -0.75
CA LYS A 181 -24.06 14.84 -0.10
C LYS A 181 -23.81 14.69 1.41
N LYS A 182 -24.81 14.21 2.14
CA LYS A 182 -24.76 14.09 3.60
C LYS A 182 -23.57 13.28 4.12
N TYR A 183 -23.21 12.18 3.45
CA TYR A 183 -22.09 11.33 3.88
C TYR A 183 -20.93 11.42 2.90
N ILE A 184 -19.74 11.58 3.47
CA ILE A 184 -18.45 11.62 2.73
C ILE A 184 -17.60 10.43 3.15
N TYR A 185 -17.03 9.76 2.16
CA TYR A 185 -16.21 8.57 2.33
C TYR A 185 -14.81 8.82 1.80
N ILE A 186 -13.82 8.55 2.63
CA ILE A 186 -12.40 8.68 2.28
C ILE A 186 -11.75 7.31 2.45
N PRO A 187 -11.43 6.59 1.36
CA PRO A 187 -10.76 5.30 1.46
C PRO A 187 -9.45 5.42 2.24
N ASN A 188 -9.06 4.35 2.90
CA ASN A 188 -7.75 4.30 3.53
C ASN A 188 -6.62 4.23 2.48
N ASN A 189 -5.40 4.44 2.92
CA ASN A 189 -4.29 4.59 2.00
C ASN A 189 -3.89 3.28 1.30
N SER A 190 -4.21 2.09 1.84
CA SER A 190 -4.00 0.83 1.12
C SER A 190 -4.93 0.71 -0.09
N VAL A 191 -6.21 1.08 0.08
CA VAL A 191 -7.18 1.15 -1.03
C VAL A 191 -6.81 2.23 -2.04
N LEU A 192 -6.42 3.43 -1.58
CA LEU A 192 -5.97 4.49 -2.49
C LEU A 192 -4.73 4.07 -3.29
N LYS A 193 -3.80 3.33 -2.68
CA LYS A 193 -2.60 2.82 -3.33
C LYS A 193 -2.89 1.76 -4.39
N SER A 194 -3.95 0.96 -4.22
CA SER A 194 -4.32 -0.09 -5.17
C SER A 194 -4.83 0.44 -6.52
N GLY A 195 -5.32 1.68 -6.55
CA GLY A 195 -5.90 2.28 -7.75
C GLY A 195 -7.36 1.89 -8.02
N ALA A 196 -8.04 1.17 -7.12
CA ALA A 196 -9.42 0.68 -7.27
C ALA A 196 -10.46 1.80 -7.12
N PHE A 197 -10.34 2.87 -7.89
CA PHE A 197 -11.13 4.08 -7.69
C PHE A 197 -12.57 3.98 -8.22
N ASN A 198 -12.78 3.29 -9.33
CA ASN A 198 -14.11 3.09 -9.89
C ASN A 198 -14.79 1.89 -9.21
N LEU A 199 -14.03 0.86 -8.93
CA LEU A 199 -14.53 -0.32 -8.24
C LEU A 199 -15.08 0.01 -6.85
N VAL A 200 -14.42 0.89 -6.08
CA VAL A 200 -14.94 1.39 -4.80
C VAL A 200 -16.29 2.07 -5.00
N SER A 201 -16.44 2.92 -6.03
CA SER A 201 -17.71 3.58 -6.35
C SER A 201 -18.81 2.54 -6.58
N GLU A 202 -18.55 1.55 -7.44
CA GLU A 202 -19.53 0.54 -7.85
C GLU A 202 -19.86 -0.43 -6.71
N LYS A 203 -18.83 -0.99 -6.04
CA LYS A 203 -18.98 -2.01 -4.98
C LYS A 203 -19.78 -1.49 -3.79
N PHE A 204 -19.66 -0.19 -3.47
CA PHE A 204 -20.37 0.43 -2.36
C PHE A 204 -21.58 1.29 -2.79
N GLY A 205 -21.90 1.34 -4.08
CA GLY A 205 -23.01 2.18 -4.58
C GLY A 205 -22.79 3.68 -4.33
N LEU A 206 -21.56 4.13 -4.29
CA LEU A 206 -21.16 5.49 -3.97
C LEU A 206 -20.92 6.31 -5.24
N ARG A 207 -21.07 7.63 -5.16
CA ARG A 207 -20.71 8.55 -6.24
C ARG A 207 -19.42 9.28 -5.91
N LYS A 208 -18.53 9.41 -6.90
CA LYS A 208 -17.30 10.20 -6.77
C LYS A 208 -17.59 11.68 -6.87
N LEU A 209 -16.80 12.51 -6.19
CA LEU A 209 -16.94 13.97 -6.32
C LEU A 209 -16.35 14.47 -7.64
N HIS A 210 -15.23 13.89 -8.11
CA HIS A 210 -14.54 14.28 -9.35
C HIS A 210 -13.60 13.15 -9.79
N GLN A 211 -13.27 13.09 -11.08
CA GLN A 211 -12.37 12.03 -11.61
C GLN A 211 -11.03 11.92 -10.83
N ASN A 212 -10.45 13.06 -10.44
CA ASN A 212 -9.17 13.15 -9.72
C ASN A 212 -9.35 13.36 -8.21
N THR A 213 -10.59 13.31 -7.69
CA THR A 213 -10.87 13.37 -6.26
C THR A 213 -11.37 12.01 -5.83
N HIS A 214 -10.50 11.24 -5.17
CA HIS A 214 -10.84 9.90 -4.69
C HIS A 214 -11.54 9.97 -3.34
N ILE A 215 -12.62 10.74 -3.32
CA ILE A 215 -13.59 10.89 -2.24
C ILE A 215 -14.97 10.61 -2.82
N TYR A 216 -15.78 9.93 -2.02
CA TYR A 216 -17.09 9.46 -2.44
C TYR A 216 -18.17 10.02 -1.54
N THR A 217 -19.41 9.94 -2.00
CA THR A 217 -20.56 10.53 -1.29
C THR A 217 -21.84 9.74 -1.49
N SER A 218 -22.74 9.79 -0.51
CA SER A 218 -24.11 9.25 -0.56
C SER A 218 -25.07 10.05 0.30
N GLU A 219 -26.38 9.87 0.08
CA GLU A 219 -27.41 10.41 0.98
C GLU A 219 -27.59 9.54 2.22
N GLU A 220 -27.41 8.22 2.10
CA GLU A 220 -27.55 7.26 3.17
C GLU A 220 -26.17 6.77 3.62
N LYS A 221 -26.04 6.43 4.90
CA LYS A 221 -24.82 5.85 5.46
C LYS A 221 -24.62 4.44 4.92
N ILE A 222 -23.45 4.19 4.34
CA ILE A 222 -23.00 2.86 3.91
C ILE A 222 -22.05 2.33 4.98
N GLU A 223 -22.38 1.17 5.52
CA GLU A 223 -21.55 0.49 6.54
C GLU A 223 -20.39 -0.31 5.92
N HIS A 224 -19.43 -0.70 6.72
CA HIS A 224 -18.29 -1.54 6.31
C HIS A 224 -17.45 -0.97 5.15
N PHE A 225 -17.33 0.36 5.10
CA PHE A 225 -16.47 1.02 4.14
C PHE A 225 -14.99 0.92 4.56
N PRO A 226 -14.05 0.57 3.66
CA PRO A 226 -12.63 0.44 3.97
C PRO A 226 -11.95 1.82 4.03
N GLY A 227 -12.25 2.60 5.05
CA GLY A 227 -11.78 3.95 5.26
C GLY A 227 -12.64 4.73 6.22
N ARG A 228 -12.54 6.05 6.18
CA ARG A 228 -13.25 6.96 7.08
C ARG A 228 -14.57 7.42 6.49
N ILE A 229 -15.61 7.43 7.32
CA ILE A 229 -16.95 7.91 7.00
C ILE A 229 -17.20 9.19 7.80
N PHE A 230 -17.67 10.24 7.14
CA PHE A 230 -18.02 11.51 7.77
C PHE A 230 -19.48 11.84 7.50
N GLU A 231 -20.21 12.26 8.51
CA GLU A 231 -21.47 12.96 8.34
C GLU A 231 -21.18 14.44 8.22
N THR A 232 -21.57 15.07 7.11
CA THR A 232 -21.11 16.42 6.75
C THR A 232 -22.26 17.32 6.33
N GLU A 233 -22.01 18.63 6.48
CA GLU A 233 -22.81 19.71 5.95
C GLU A 233 -21.92 20.66 5.13
N GLU A 234 -22.41 21.09 3.96
CA GLU A 234 -21.71 22.06 3.16
C GLU A 234 -21.86 23.46 3.75
N ILE A 235 -20.76 24.19 3.87
CA ILE A 235 -20.75 25.55 4.41
C ILE A 235 -20.15 26.53 3.40
N ASN A 236 -20.62 27.77 3.48
CA ASN A 236 -19.93 28.86 2.81
C ASN A 236 -18.63 29.19 3.55
N SER A 237 -17.56 29.43 2.81
CA SER A 237 -16.27 29.78 3.41
C SER A 237 -16.30 31.01 4.34
N LYS A 238 -17.28 31.90 4.17
CA LYS A 238 -17.51 33.06 5.06
C LYS A 238 -18.06 32.66 6.44
N ALA A 239 -18.63 31.46 6.57
CA ALA A 239 -19.13 30.96 7.84
C ALA A 239 -18.00 30.48 8.78
N ILE A 240 -16.79 30.25 8.25
CA ILE A 240 -15.63 29.87 9.06
C ILE A 240 -15.18 31.03 9.92
N LYS A 241 -15.27 30.89 11.25
CA LYS A 241 -14.95 31.97 12.20
C LYS A 241 -13.49 31.88 12.66
N LYS A 242 -12.86 33.01 12.84
CA LYS A 242 -11.52 33.11 13.44
C LYS A 242 -11.48 32.45 14.83
N GLY A 243 -10.47 31.59 15.04
CA GLY A 243 -10.23 30.91 16.31
C GLY A 243 -10.93 29.57 16.45
N GLU A 244 -11.81 29.18 15.53
CA GLU A 244 -12.37 27.83 15.50
C GLU A 244 -11.29 26.77 15.35
N GLN A 245 -11.58 25.55 15.81
CA GLN A 245 -10.69 24.40 15.75
C GLN A 245 -11.27 23.32 14.85
N PHE A 246 -10.46 22.84 13.91
CA PHE A 246 -10.83 21.77 12.98
C PHE A 246 -9.65 20.84 12.69
N ASN A 247 -9.95 19.57 12.50
CA ASN A 247 -9.06 18.66 11.81
C ASN A 247 -9.25 18.86 10.30
N ILE A 248 -8.23 19.38 9.60
CA ILE A 248 -8.37 19.81 8.21
C ILE A 248 -7.96 18.71 7.25
N ILE A 249 -8.86 18.39 6.32
CA ILE A 249 -8.59 17.46 5.21
C ILE A 249 -8.74 18.22 3.89
N THR A 250 -7.73 18.12 3.03
CA THR A 250 -7.79 18.70 1.68
C THR A 250 -7.56 17.60 0.63
N LYS A 251 -8.41 17.54 -0.40
CA LYS A 251 -8.24 16.63 -1.53
C LYS A 251 -8.62 17.34 -2.83
N ASN A 252 -7.65 17.39 -3.76
CA ASN A 252 -7.81 18.08 -5.05
C ASN A 252 -8.33 19.52 -4.90
N PHE A 253 -7.85 20.20 -3.88
CA PHE A 253 -8.25 21.56 -3.51
C PHE A 253 -7.08 22.53 -3.73
N PRO A 254 -7.33 23.81 -4.15
CA PRO A 254 -6.27 24.76 -4.46
C PRO A 254 -5.35 25.13 -3.29
N LEU A 255 -5.87 25.03 -2.04
CA LEU A 255 -5.12 25.38 -0.83
C LEU A 255 -4.76 24.14 -0.03
N LYS A 256 -3.55 24.10 0.52
CA LYS A 256 -3.10 23.11 1.50
C LYS A 256 -3.71 23.38 2.88
N PRO A 257 -3.74 22.40 3.80
CA PRO A 257 -4.26 22.61 5.16
C PRO A 257 -3.66 23.82 5.86
N GLU A 258 -2.35 24.02 5.78
CA GLU A 258 -1.65 25.15 6.43
C GLU A 258 -2.06 26.51 5.85
N GLU A 259 -2.35 26.58 4.54
CA GLU A 259 -2.80 27.79 3.89
C GLU A 259 -4.26 28.13 4.29
N ILE A 260 -5.11 27.10 4.45
CA ILE A 260 -6.48 27.24 4.97
C ILE A 260 -6.43 27.77 6.40
N LYS A 261 -5.61 27.16 7.28
CA LYS A 261 -5.41 27.63 8.67
C LYS A 261 -5.02 29.11 8.72
N LYS A 262 -4.03 29.48 7.93
CA LYS A 262 -3.54 30.86 7.87
C LYS A 262 -4.60 31.83 7.34
N LYS A 263 -5.27 31.45 6.24
CA LYS A 263 -6.27 32.31 5.57
C LYS A 263 -7.49 32.60 6.45
N TYR A 264 -8.02 31.57 7.12
CA TYR A 264 -9.22 31.68 7.95
C TYR A 264 -8.90 31.91 9.44
N LYS A 265 -7.61 31.91 9.82
CA LYS A 265 -7.16 32.10 11.20
C LYS A 265 -7.76 31.07 12.16
N ILE A 266 -7.87 29.82 11.72
CA ILE A 266 -8.35 28.67 12.50
C ILE A 266 -7.18 27.88 13.07
N LYS A 267 -7.46 27.00 14.05
CA LYS A 267 -6.47 26.18 14.74
C LYS A 267 -6.68 24.69 14.44
N ASP A 268 -5.64 23.89 14.60
CA ASP A 268 -5.78 22.43 14.56
C ASP A 268 -6.47 21.91 15.81
N GLY A 269 -7.23 20.81 15.63
CA GLY A 269 -7.83 20.04 16.71
C GLY A 269 -9.33 20.21 16.82
N GLY A 270 -9.87 19.82 17.98
CA GLY A 270 -11.31 19.72 18.20
C GLY A 270 -11.91 18.43 17.63
N ASN A 271 -13.24 18.31 17.74
CA ASN A 271 -13.98 17.11 17.34
C ASN A 271 -14.59 17.21 15.93
N GLN A 272 -14.40 18.35 15.27
CA GLN A 272 -14.94 18.58 13.93
C GLN A 272 -13.85 18.53 12.88
N TYR A 273 -14.27 18.16 11.69
CA TYR A 273 -13.43 18.14 10.49
C TYR A 273 -13.87 19.24 9.53
N LEU A 274 -12.90 19.95 8.97
CA LEU A 274 -13.09 20.83 7.82
C LEU A 274 -12.52 20.13 6.59
N ILE A 275 -13.41 19.66 5.72
CA ILE A 275 -13.05 18.92 4.52
C ILE A 275 -13.17 19.86 3.33
N ALA A 276 -12.04 20.21 2.73
CA ALA A 276 -11.97 21.06 1.55
C ALA A 276 -11.69 20.19 0.31
N VAL A 277 -12.66 20.11 -0.59
CA VAL A 277 -12.66 19.19 -1.73
C VAL A 277 -13.12 19.87 -3.01
N LYS A 278 -12.75 19.24 -4.15
CA LYS A 278 -13.24 19.61 -5.46
C LYS A 278 -14.22 18.55 -5.98
N SER A 279 -15.38 18.99 -6.45
CA SER A 279 -16.31 18.21 -7.27
C SER A 279 -16.32 18.70 -8.72
N LEU A 280 -17.17 18.12 -9.57
CA LEU A 280 -17.38 18.63 -10.93
C LEU A 280 -17.97 20.05 -10.95
N SER A 281 -18.74 20.43 -9.93
CA SER A 281 -19.36 21.78 -9.83
C SER A 281 -18.43 22.85 -9.24
N GLY A 282 -17.27 22.47 -8.70
CA GLY A 282 -16.31 23.41 -8.12
C GLY A 282 -15.74 22.98 -6.78
N ASN A 283 -15.28 23.96 -6.03
CA ASN A 283 -14.66 23.77 -4.72
C ASN A 283 -15.69 23.89 -3.60
N HIS A 284 -15.64 22.98 -2.63
CA HIS A 284 -16.55 22.89 -1.51
C HIS A 284 -15.80 22.90 -0.18
N PHE A 285 -16.41 23.52 0.83
CA PHE A 285 -16.04 23.36 2.23
C PHE A 285 -17.15 22.60 2.94
N LEU A 286 -16.80 21.51 3.58
CA LEU A 286 -17.72 20.67 4.35
C LEU A 286 -17.25 20.66 5.80
N VAL A 287 -18.18 20.86 6.73
CA VAL A 287 -17.92 20.63 8.17
C VAL A 287 -18.63 19.37 8.57
N GLY A 288 -17.95 18.51 9.31
CA GLY A 288 -18.54 17.24 9.71
C GLY A 288 -17.85 16.56 10.87
N LYS A 289 -18.43 15.41 11.24
CA LYS A 289 -17.92 14.52 12.27
C LYS A 289 -17.52 13.20 11.67
N LEU A 290 -16.42 12.64 12.14
CA LEU A 290 -16.05 11.26 11.85
C LEU A 290 -17.08 10.35 12.53
N LEU A 291 -17.56 9.36 11.79
CA LEU A 291 -18.41 8.30 12.29
C LEU A 291 -17.55 7.07 12.58
N ASP A 292 -17.89 6.39 13.67
CA ASP A 292 -17.25 5.14 14.07
C ASP A 292 -17.75 3.97 13.22
#